data_2f95f76ab0457069631808bf2cc2e767
#
_entry.id   2f95f76ab0457069631808bf2cc2e767
#
_cell.length_a   1.000
_cell.length_b   1.000
_cell.length_c   1.000
_cell.angle_alpha   90.00
_cell.angle_beta   90.00
_cell.angle_gamma   90.00
#
_symmetry.space_group_name_H-M   'P 1'
#
loop_
_entity.id
_entity.type
_entity.pdbx_description
1 polymer ?
#
loop_
_entity_poly.entity_id
_entity_poly.type
_entity_poly.pdbx_seq_one_letter_code
_entity_poly.pdbx_strand_id
1 'polypeptide(L)'
;MRLTTLLNSHYNAAEWENKGYELPRFDIQAVRKKTFEEPTWIHFGGGNIFRAFPAALLNDALNSGKYDRGVIVAEAFDYEVIDKAYTPYDNLSLLVSLKSTGKIEKKVIASVTEALKAEPQLPDWKRLIDIFCNPTLQLVSFTITEKGYNFNEDDLARGLNPQFALGKVTALLHARYKAGRLPVTLQSMDNCSHNGSKLQAGVFAYAERWAKDGHVSMEFVDYLKDESKVTFPWSMIDKITPRPHAKVKALLEADGFEDNDYIETARHTFTAPFVNAEETQYLIVEDHYTNGRPPLDLGGVLFTSRETVDKVETMKVTTCLNPLHTAMAIFGCLLGYDLISAEIADPDIRSLIQKIGYIEAMPVVVDPGILNPYEFIGVFINKRLPNPFMPDTPQRIAMDTSQKLAIRFGETIKKYIKRGLDRSNLVLIPLVLAAYARYLKGIDDEGKPFNPSPDPLLNELQAMVSPLEIGHENQDFSCLKALFSRKDIFGLDLYEAGFGPQIEAAVKALFVGKGSVRTTLHRYVMAR
;
A
#
# COMPACT_ATOMS: atom_id res chain seq x y z
N MET A 1 6.34 17.06 27.22
CA MET A 1 5.19 17.34 26.31
C MET A 1 4.36 16.08 26.16
N ARG A 2 3.04 16.16 26.43
CA ARG A 2 2.06 15.04 26.27
C ARG A 2 0.94 15.47 25.36
N LEU A 3 0.45 14.58 24.51
CA LEU A 3 -0.63 14.84 23.56
C LEU A 3 -1.88 15.38 24.27
N THR A 4 -2.30 14.76 25.37
CA THR A 4 -3.50 15.17 26.12
C THR A 4 -3.42 16.58 26.72
N THR A 5 -2.21 17.14 26.90
CA THR A 5 -2.07 18.52 27.38
C THR A 5 -2.60 19.54 26.36
N LEU A 6 -2.65 19.19 25.07
CA LEU A 6 -3.20 20.06 24.02
C LEU A 6 -4.70 20.30 24.12
N LEU A 7 -5.42 19.51 24.94
CA LEU A 7 -6.84 19.69 25.20
C LEU A 7 -7.14 20.67 26.36
N ASN A 8 -6.10 21.11 27.08
CA ASN A 8 -6.23 22.08 28.14
C ASN A 8 -6.28 23.50 27.55
N SER A 9 -7.17 24.32 28.05
CA SER A 9 -7.36 25.72 27.59
C SER A 9 -6.11 26.62 27.73
N HIS A 10 -5.11 26.19 28.48
CA HIS A 10 -3.89 26.95 28.79
C HIS A 10 -2.60 26.20 28.44
N TYR A 11 -2.63 25.32 27.44
CA TYR A 11 -1.39 24.66 27.03
C TYR A 11 -0.40 25.65 26.39
N ASN A 12 0.89 25.38 26.57
CA ASN A 12 1.94 26.23 26.01
C ASN A 12 2.25 25.84 24.56
N ALA A 13 1.58 26.45 23.59
CA ALA A 13 1.81 26.20 22.17
C ALA A 13 3.26 26.44 21.76
N ALA A 14 3.90 27.50 22.28
CA ALA A 14 5.27 27.84 21.95
C ALA A 14 6.28 26.75 22.37
N GLU A 15 6.00 25.98 23.40
CA GLU A 15 6.85 24.82 23.77
C GLU A 15 6.94 23.77 22.65
N TRP A 16 5.81 23.51 21.97
CA TRP A 16 5.72 22.57 20.88
C TRP A 16 6.31 23.14 19.56
N GLU A 17 5.89 24.36 19.23
CA GLU A 17 6.27 25.02 17.97
C GLU A 17 7.77 25.31 17.91
N ASN A 18 8.41 25.73 19.02
CA ASN A 18 9.85 25.95 19.11
C ASN A 18 10.68 24.66 18.86
N LYS A 19 10.06 23.48 19.04
CA LYS A 19 10.67 22.18 18.75
C LYS A 19 10.24 21.62 17.38
N GLY A 20 9.54 22.43 16.59
CA GLY A 20 9.13 22.11 15.22
C GLY A 20 7.93 21.17 15.13
N TYR A 21 7.05 21.15 16.13
CA TYR A 21 5.77 20.43 16.04
C TYR A 21 4.72 21.32 15.39
N GLU A 22 4.06 20.80 14.37
CA GLU A 22 2.88 21.44 13.77
C GLU A 22 1.66 21.05 14.59
N LEU A 23 0.96 22.07 15.12
CA LEU A 23 -0.23 21.89 15.95
C LEU A 23 -1.53 22.08 15.13
N PRO A 24 -2.66 21.44 15.55
CA PRO A 24 -3.96 21.71 14.97
C PRO A 24 -4.35 23.19 15.08
N ARG A 25 -4.91 23.75 14.00
CA ARG A 25 -5.34 25.17 13.92
C ARG A 25 -6.84 25.33 14.08
N PHE A 26 -7.55 24.26 14.39
CA PHE A 26 -8.99 24.25 14.61
C PHE A 26 -9.32 23.97 16.07
N ASP A 27 -10.52 24.35 16.50
CA ASP A 27 -11.05 24.02 17.83
C ASP A 27 -11.41 22.53 17.88
N ILE A 28 -10.58 21.75 18.56
CA ILE A 28 -10.72 20.29 18.67
C ILE A 28 -12.06 19.94 19.36
N GLN A 29 -12.47 20.67 20.39
CA GLN A 29 -13.70 20.37 21.13
C GLN A 29 -14.96 20.71 20.32
N ALA A 30 -14.93 21.80 19.57
CA ALA A 30 -16.01 22.15 18.66
C ALA A 30 -16.19 21.09 17.54
N VAL A 31 -15.07 20.64 16.94
CA VAL A 31 -15.08 19.58 15.92
C VAL A 31 -15.60 18.26 16.51
N ARG A 32 -15.16 17.86 17.70
CA ARG A 32 -15.66 16.66 18.41
C ARG A 32 -17.16 16.71 18.63
N LYS A 33 -17.65 17.81 19.23
CA LYS A 33 -19.08 17.99 19.50
C LYS A 33 -19.90 17.89 18.22
N LYS A 34 -19.49 18.61 17.19
CA LYS A 34 -20.22 18.62 15.92
C LYS A 34 -20.19 17.25 15.21
N THR A 35 -19.08 16.54 15.27
CA THR A 35 -18.98 15.18 14.70
C THR A 35 -19.83 14.18 15.46
N PHE A 36 -19.94 14.32 16.80
CA PHE A 36 -20.80 13.47 17.60
C PHE A 36 -22.29 13.63 17.23
N GLU A 37 -22.72 14.86 16.99
CA GLU A 37 -24.10 15.19 16.61
C GLU A 37 -24.39 14.86 15.13
N GLU A 38 -23.43 15.16 14.25
CA GLU A 38 -23.54 15.04 12.80
C GLU A 38 -22.36 14.26 12.20
N PRO A 39 -22.26 12.96 12.45
CA PRO A 39 -21.17 12.13 11.91
C PRO A 39 -21.25 12.05 10.38
N THR A 40 -20.16 12.42 9.70
CA THR A 40 -20.08 12.36 8.22
C THR A 40 -19.17 11.25 7.74
N TRP A 41 -18.21 10.83 8.56
CA TRP A 41 -17.21 9.83 8.17
C TRP A 41 -16.87 8.89 9.33
N ILE A 42 -17.02 7.59 9.08
CA ILE A 42 -16.48 6.52 9.93
C ILE A 42 -15.47 5.69 9.16
N HIS A 43 -14.37 5.33 9.81
CA HIS A 43 -13.29 4.53 9.22
C HIS A 43 -13.08 3.23 10.00
N PHE A 44 -13.01 2.10 9.30
CA PHE A 44 -12.71 0.79 9.88
C PHE A 44 -11.24 0.44 9.70
N GLY A 45 -10.55 0.16 10.80
CA GLY A 45 -9.12 -0.12 10.87
C GLY A 45 -8.31 1.01 11.49
N GLY A 46 -8.05 0.93 12.80
CA GLY A 46 -7.34 1.95 13.59
C GLY A 46 -5.81 1.88 13.50
N GLY A 47 -5.24 1.24 12.48
CA GLY A 47 -3.81 1.01 12.34
C GLY A 47 -2.97 2.23 11.94
N ASN A 48 -1.66 2.01 11.78
CA ASN A 48 -0.70 3.07 11.47
C ASN A 48 -1.03 3.81 10.17
N ILE A 49 -1.46 3.11 9.12
CA ILE A 49 -1.77 3.73 7.83
C ILE A 49 -2.93 4.73 7.94
N PHE A 50 -3.99 4.39 8.68
CA PHE A 50 -5.10 5.30 8.90
C PHE A 50 -4.67 6.58 9.61
N ARG A 51 -3.94 6.47 10.73
CA ARG A 51 -3.48 7.62 11.51
C ARG A 51 -2.48 8.50 10.75
N ALA A 52 -1.60 7.86 9.96
CA ALA A 52 -0.55 8.55 9.21
C ALA A 52 -1.04 9.17 7.90
N PHE A 53 -2.19 8.74 7.36
CA PHE A 53 -2.60 9.19 6.05
C PHE A 53 -4.06 9.66 5.99
N PRO A 54 -5.11 8.85 5.97
CA PRO A 54 -6.49 9.35 5.90
C PRO A 54 -6.83 10.35 6.99
N ALA A 55 -6.48 10.08 8.25
CA ALA A 55 -6.70 11.01 9.37
C ALA A 55 -5.86 12.29 9.22
N ALA A 56 -4.62 12.21 8.73
CA ALA A 56 -3.78 13.37 8.50
C ALA A 56 -4.31 14.27 7.38
N LEU A 57 -4.84 13.68 6.30
CA LEU A 57 -5.48 14.45 5.21
C LEU A 57 -6.70 15.22 5.71
N LEU A 58 -7.51 14.58 6.56
CA LEU A 58 -8.64 15.27 7.18
C LEU A 58 -8.19 16.38 8.15
N ASN A 59 -7.10 16.15 8.90
CA ASN A 59 -6.52 17.17 9.77
C ASN A 59 -6.11 18.42 8.97
N ASP A 60 -5.56 18.23 7.78
CA ASP A 60 -5.21 19.34 6.87
C ASP A 60 -6.47 20.03 6.32
N ALA A 61 -7.53 19.28 6.00
CA ALA A 61 -8.82 19.85 5.62
C ALA A 61 -9.44 20.69 6.75
N LEU A 62 -9.39 20.23 7.98
CA LEU A 62 -9.84 20.98 9.18
C LEU A 62 -8.98 22.23 9.39
N ASN A 63 -7.66 22.13 9.26
CA ASN A 63 -6.73 23.26 9.37
C ASN A 63 -6.98 24.36 8.31
N SER A 64 -7.61 24.01 7.19
CA SER A 64 -8.00 25.01 6.16
C SER A 64 -9.14 25.94 6.61
N GLY A 65 -9.86 25.59 7.69
CA GLY A 65 -11.04 26.30 8.16
C GLY A 65 -12.30 26.14 7.29
N LYS A 66 -12.24 25.29 6.26
CA LYS A 66 -13.36 25.05 5.31
C LYS A 66 -14.19 23.82 5.66
N TYR A 67 -13.79 23.09 6.69
CA TYR A 67 -14.49 21.92 7.18
C TYR A 67 -14.44 21.87 8.72
N ASP A 68 -15.42 21.23 9.34
CA ASP A 68 -15.63 21.32 10.79
C ASP A 68 -16.12 20.01 11.43
N ARG A 69 -15.97 18.89 10.73
CA ARG A 69 -16.27 17.54 11.25
C ARG A 69 -15.04 16.66 11.13
N GLY A 70 -14.78 15.87 12.17
CA GLY A 70 -13.71 14.91 12.21
C GLY A 70 -14.12 13.54 11.65
N VAL A 71 -13.30 12.55 11.92
CA VAL A 71 -13.53 11.14 11.58
C VAL A 71 -13.70 10.32 12.86
N ILE A 72 -14.60 9.36 12.81
CA ILE A 72 -14.77 8.33 13.84
C ILE A 72 -14.01 7.10 13.38
N VAL A 73 -13.17 6.51 14.23
CA VAL A 73 -12.49 5.25 13.91
C VAL A 73 -13.16 4.09 14.62
N ALA A 74 -13.32 2.99 13.92
CA ALA A 74 -13.82 1.72 14.46
C ALA A 74 -12.81 0.60 14.21
N GLU A 75 -12.46 -0.16 15.25
CA GLU A 75 -11.60 -1.33 15.12
C GLU A 75 -12.45 -2.60 15.19
N ALA A 76 -12.33 -3.46 14.17
CA ALA A 76 -13.15 -4.66 14.05
C ALA A 76 -12.40 -5.97 14.32
N PHE A 77 -11.08 -5.91 14.50
CA PHE A 77 -10.22 -7.08 14.64
C PHE A 77 -9.37 -7.05 15.92
N ASP A 78 -8.59 -6.00 16.13
CA ASP A 78 -7.66 -5.86 17.25
C ASP A 78 -8.08 -4.72 18.18
N TYR A 79 -9.02 -5.00 19.07
CA TYR A 79 -9.60 -3.99 19.96
C TYR A 79 -8.61 -3.34 20.91
N GLU A 80 -7.49 -4.01 21.22
CA GLU A 80 -6.44 -3.43 22.06
C GLU A 80 -5.80 -2.19 21.43
N VAL A 81 -5.90 -2.04 20.11
CA VAL A 81 -5.46 -0.82 19.43
C VAL A 81 -6.24 0.40 19.95
N ILE A 82 -7.56 0.27 20.16
CA ILE A 82 -8.37 1.35 20.74
C ILE A 82 -7.93 1.64 22.17
N ASP A 83 -7.79 0.59 23.00
CA ASP A 83 -7.46 0.73 24.40
C ASP A 83 -6.07 1.32 24.65
N LYS A 84 -5.11 0.97 23.78
CA LYS A 84 -3.69 1.29 24.01
C LYS A 84 -3.18 2.47 23.18
N ALA A 85 -3.71 2.67 21.96
CA ALA A 85 -3.19 3.69 21.04
C ALA A 85 -4.11 4.90 20.83
N TYR A 86 -5.37 4.85 21.28
CA TYR A 86 -6.33 5.94 21.15
C TYR A 86 -6.80 6.47 22.51
N THR A 87 -7.41 5.63 23.34
CA THR A 87 -8.03 6.04 24.60
C THR A 87 -7.08 6.79 25.54
N PRO A 88 -5.84 6.34 25.80
CA PRO A 88 -4.92 7.03 26.71
C PRO A 88 -4.46 8.40 26.20
N TYR A 89 -4.58 8.66 24.91
CA TYR A 89 -4.14 9.88 24.24
C TYR A 89 -5.30 10.74 23.74
N ASP A 90 -6.51 10.44 24.21
CA ASP A 90 -7.72 11.19 23.83
C ASP A 90 -7.91 11.28 22.30
N ASN A 91 -7.64 10.17 21.60
CA ASN A 91 -7.67 10.02 20.16
C ASN A 91 -6.68 10.91 19.38
N LEU A 92 -5.79 11.62 20.07
CA LEU A 92 -4.70 12.37 19.45
C LEU A 92 -3.55 11.41 19.06
N SER A 93 -2.82 11.75 18.01
CA SER A 93 -1.60 11.06 17.63
C SER A 93 -0.57 12.01 17.05
N LEU A 94 0.70 11.58 17.01
CA LEU A 94 1.77 12.34 16.39
C LEU A 94 2.18 11.67 15.07
N LEU A 95 2.01 12.35 13.94
CA LEU A 95 2.58 11.94 12.67
C LEU A 95 4.04 12.42 12.60
N VAL A 96 4.96 11.47 12.36
CA VAL A 96 6.38 11.75 12.11
C VAL A 96 6.68 11.42 10.65
N SER A 97 6.78 12.46 9.82
CA SER A 97 7.14 12.32 8.41
C SER A 97 8.65 12.19 8.25
N LEU A 98 9.09 11.09 7.67
CA LEU A 98 10.48 10.68 7.52
C LEU A 98 10.99 11.14 6.14
N LYS A 99 11.87 12.13 6.10
CA LYS A 99 12.41 12.71 4.86
C LYS A 99 13.59 11.90 4.34
N SER A 100 13.72 11.87 3.02
CA SER A 100 14.89 11.30 2.34
C SER A 100 16.23 11.97 2.73
N THR A 101 16.16 13.21 3.21
CA THR A 101 17.31 13.94 3.75
C THR A 101 17.77 13.51 5.14
N GLY A 102 17.08 12.55 5.77
CA GLY A 102 17.32 12.14 7.15
C GLY A 102 16.70 13.06 8.21
N LYS A 103 15.97 14.12 7.81
CA LYS A 103 15.20 14.98 8.71
C LYS A 103 13.83 14.37 8.97
N ILE A 104 13.18 14.81 10.06
CA ILE A 104 11.80 14.46 10.39
C ILE A 104 10.94 15.72 10.48
N GLU A 105 9.66 15.59 10.14
CA GLU A 105 8.62 16.58 10.43
C GLU A 105 7.63 15.97 11.40
N LYS A 106 7.12 16.76 12.32
CA LYS A 106 6.26 16.33 13.43
C LYS A 106 4.95 17.09 13.37
N LYS A 107 3.84 16.38 13.15
CA LYS A 107 2.49 16.98 13.07
C LYS A 107 1.54 16.29 14.03
N VAL A 108 0.88 17.04 14.90
CA VAL A 108 -0.18 16.51 15.75
C VAL A 108 -1.46 16.32 14.94
N ILE A 109 -2.01 15.12 15.01
CA ILE A 109 -3.26 14.74 14.37
C ILE A 109 -4.35 14.71 15.42
N ALA A 110 -5.37 15.56 15.23
CA ALA A 110 -6.53 15.71 16.12
C ALA A 110 -7.87 15.56 15.38
N SER A 111 -7.84 15.08 14.14
CA SER A 111 -9.02 14.85 13.31
C SER A 111 -9.87 13.67 13.76
N VAL A 112 -9.32 12.73 14.56
CA VAL A 112 -10.05 11.59 15.11
C VAL A 112 -10.82 12.03 16.34
N THR A 113 -12.15 11.95 16.29
CA THR A 113 -13.03 12.45 17.34
C THR A 113 -13.52 11.38 18.30
N GLU A 114 -13.77 10.19 17.79
CA GLU A 114 -14.18 9.01 18.56
C GLU A 114 -13.40 7.79 18.09
N ALA A 115 -13.13 6.84 18.99
CA ALA A 115 -12.49 5.56 18.70
C ALA A 115 -13.31 4.45 19.36
N LEU A 116 -13.86 3.53 18.54
CA LEU A 116 -14.87 2.57 18.93
C LEU A 116 -14.43 1.14 18.61
N LYS A 117 -14.86 0.18 19.43
CA LYS A 117 -14.68 -1.24 19.19
C LYS A 117 -15.90 -1.78 18.45
N ALA A 118 -15.72 -2.26 17.23
CA ALA A 118 -16.81 -2.82 16.42
C ALA A 118 -17.07 -4.28 16.79
N GLU A 119 -17.68 -4.49 17.96
CA GLU A 119 -18.08 -5.80 18.47
C GLU A 119 -19.51 -5.76 18.97
N PRO A 120 -20.43 -6.60 18.42
CA PRO A 120 -21.85 -6.59 18.77
C PRO A 120 -22.16 -6.74 20.27
N GLN A 121 -21.29 -7.38 21.03
CA GLN A 121 -21.46 -7.59 22.47
C GLN A 121 -20.96 -6.43 23.34
N LEU A 122 -20.26 -5.44 22.74
CA LEU A 122 -19.73 -4.31 23.49
C LEU A 122 -20.65 -3.08 23.43
N PRO A 123 -20.59 -2.20 24.43
CA PRO A 123 -21.43 -0.98 24.48
C PRO A 123 -21.27 -0.06 23.26
N ASP A 124 -20.08 -0.03 22.65
CA ASP A 124 -19.75 0.78 21.47
C ASP A 124 -20.62 0.42 20.26
N TRP A 125 -21.14 -0.82 20.20
CA TRP A 125 -21.99 -1.25 19.09
C TRP A 125 -23.26 -0.41 18.95
N LYS A 126 -23.84 0.01 20.08
CA LYS A 126 -24.99 0.91 20.04
C LYS A 126 -24.63 2.24 19.37
N ARG A 127 -23.47 2.80 19.72
CA ARG A 127 -23.00 4.04 19.10
C ARG A 127 -22.75 3.86 17.59
N LEU A 128 -22.21 2.72 17.17
CA LEU A 128 -22.04 2.39 15.75
C LEU A 128 -23.38 2.33 15.01
N ILE A 129 -24.41 1.73 15.63
CA ILE A 129 -25.78 1.74 15.08
C ILE A 129 -26.30 3.18 14.96
N ASP A 130 -26.15 4.00 15.99
CA ASP A 130 -26.60 5.40 15.98
C ASP A 130 -25.91 6.20 14.84
N ILE A 131 -24.60 5.99 14.62
CA ILE A 131 -23.84 6.60 13.52
C ILE A 131 -24.39 6.14 12.17
N PHE A 132 -24.60 4.83 11.97
CA PHE A 132 -25.09 4.31 10.70
C PHE A 132 -26.55 4.71 10.43
N CYS A 133 -27.36 4.90 11.45
CA CYS A 133 -28.72 5.41 11.31
C CYS A 133 -28.80 6.92 11.12
N ASN A 134 -27.70 7.65 11.32
CA ASN A 134 -27.68 9.10 11.15
C ASN A 134 -27.69 9.47 9.64
N PRO A 135 -28.60 10.35 9.18
CA PRO A 135 -28.68 10.77 7.78
C PRO A 135 -27.45 11.56 7.31
N THR A 136 -26.67 12.14 8.21
CA THR A 136 -25.46 12.92 7.85
C THR A 136 -24.28 12.04 7.46
N LEU A 137 -24.30 10.72 7.77
CA LEU A 137 -23.21 9.82 7.41
C LEU A 137 -23.09 9.68 5.88
N GLN A 138 -21.93 10.08 5.36
CA GLN A 138 -21.60 10.11 3.93
C GLN A 138 -20.67 8.98 3.55
N LEU A 139 -19.64 8.72 4.38
CA LEU A 139 -18.51 7.86 4.05
C LEU A 139 -18.25 6.82 5.14
N VAL A 140 -18.17 5.58 4.72
CA VAL A 140 -17.61 4.45 5.49
C VAL A 140 -16.36 3.98 4.78
N SER A 141 -15.18 4.13 5.37
CA SER A 141 -13.93 3.77 4.71
C SER A 141 -13.14 2.70 5.46
N PHE A 142 -12.16 2.09 4.78
CA PHE A 142 -11.49 0.89 5.27
C PHE A 142 -9.99 0.92 5.03
N THR A 143 -9.22 0.54 6.06
CA THR A 143 -7.83 0.07 5.96
C THR A 143 -7.69 -1.20 6.80
N ILE A 144 -8.20 -2.32 6.28
CA ILE A 144 -8.31 -3.61 6.96
C ILE A 144 -7.39 -4.69 6.37
N THR A 145 -6.51 -4.28 5.45
CA THR A 145 -5.62 -5.12 4.65
C THR A 145 -6.38 -6.07 3.69
N GLU A 146 -5.69 -6.61 2.69
CA GLU A 146 -6.33 -7.52 1.72
C GLU A 146 -7.00 -8.74 2.38
N LYS A 147 -6.44 -9.23 3.48
CA LYS A 147 -7.02 -10.35 4.23
C LYS A 147 -8.36 -10.00 4.90
N GLY A 148 -8.59 -8.74 5.22
CA GLY A 148 -9.83 -8.26 5.82
C GLY A 148 -11.05 -8.32 4.90
N TYR A 149 -10.83 -8.47 3.57
CA TYR A 149 -11.91 -8.67 2.59
C TYR A 149 -12.32 -10.13 2.43
N ASN A 150 -11.60 -11.06 3.06
CA ASN A 150 -11.98 -12.47 3.05
C ASN A 150 -13.17 -12.71 4.00
N PHE A 151 -13.99 -13.67 3.62
CA PHE A 151 -15.11 -14.18 4.42
C PHE A 151 -15.12 -15.71 4.32
N ASN A 152 -15.79 -16.38 5.26
CA ASN A 152 -15.94 -17.82 5.23
C ASN A 152 -17.40 -18.22 5.52
N GLU A 153 -17.74 -19.47 5.18
CA GLU A 153 -19.09 -20.01 5.33
C GLU A 153 -19.59 -19.98 6.77
N ASP A 154 -18.71 -20.22 7.75
CA ASP A 154 -19.07 -20.23 9.16
C ASP A 154 -19.50 -18.83 9.64
N ASP A 155 -18.82 -17.79 9.19
CA ASP A 155 -19.20 -16.43 9.57
C ASP A 155 -20.44 -15.94 8.82
N LEU A 156 -20.58 -16.30 7.54
CA LEU A 156 -21.80 -16.03 6.76
C LEU A 156 -23.03 -16.64 7.43
N ALA A 157 -22.92 -17.87 7.98
CA ALA A 157 -24.01 -18.58 8.63
C ALA A 157 -24.43 -17.98 10.00
N ARG A 158 -23.66 -17.05 10.56
CA ARG A 158 -23.99 -16.40 11.85
C ARG A 158 -25.10 -15.36 11.77
N GLY A 159 -25.58 -15.03 10.58
CA GLY A 159 -26.58 -13.99 10.38
C GLY A 159 -26.08 -12.63 10.89
N LEU A 160 -26.96 -11.90 11.57
CA LEU A 160 -26.68 -10.54 12.07
C LEU A 160 -25.72 -10.47 13.28
N ASN A 161 -25.03 -11.58 13.59
CA ASN A 161 -23.99 -11.63 14.64
C ASN A 161 -22.64 -12.12 14.08
N PRO A 162 -22.10 -11.47 13.04
CA PRO A 162 -20.85 -11.85 12.40
C PRO A 162 -19.63 -11.48 13.25
N GLN A 163 -18.51 -12.17 12.97
CA GLN A 163 -17.23 -11.89 13.64
C GLN A 163 -16.26 -11.09 12.78
N PHE A 164 -16.32 -11.25 11.44
CA PHE A 164 -15.42 -10.54 10.54
C PHE A 164 -15.88 -9.12 10.22
N ALA A 165 -14.94 -8.26 9.86
CA ALA A 165 -15.18 -6.83 9.64
C ALA A 165 -16.29 -6.58 8.61
N LEU A 166 -16.27 -7.27 7.47
CA LEU A 166 -17.30 -7.08 6.42
C LEU A 166 -18.69 -7.48 6.87
N GLY A 167 -18.80 -8.59 7.64
CA GLY A 167 -20.08 -8.99 8.22
C GLY A 167 -20.61 -7.92 9.18
N LYS A 168 -19.76 -7.41 10.10
CA LYS A 168 -20.12 -6.35 11.05
C LYS A 168 -20.61 -5.09 10.33
N VAL A 169 -19.90 -4.67 9.29
CA VAL A 169 -20.32 -3.54 8.45
C VAL A 169 -21.63 -3.82 7.75
N THR A 170 -21.84 -5.05 7.22
CA THR A 170 -23.10 -5.43 6.58
C THR A 170 -24.27 -5.42 7.57
N ALA A 171 -24.05 -5.82 8.84
CA ALA A 171 -25.06 -5.70 9.90
C ALA A 171 -25.41 -4.24 10.22
N LEU A 172 -24.40 -3.36 10.25
CA LEU A 172 -24.61 -1.91 10.43
C LEU A 172 -25.33 -1.28 9.23
N LEU A 173 -25.03 -1.73 8.01
CA LEU A 173 -25.77 -1.31 6.79
C LEU A 173 -27.23 -1.78 6.82
N HIS A 174 -27.49 -2.95 7.40
CA HIS A 174 -28.88 -3.40 7.60
C HIS A 174 -29.63 -2.49 8.58
N ALA A 175 -28.97 -2.01 9.66
CA ALA A 175 -29.56 -0.99 10.54
C ALA A 175 -29.85 0.30 9.79
N ARG A 176 -28.92 0.77 8.93
CA ARG A 176 -29.11 1.97 8.07
C ARG A 176 -30.26 1.80 7.08
N TYR A 177 -30.39 0.61 6.47
CA TYR A 177 -31.52 0.27 5.62
C TYR A 177 -32.85 0.39 6.38
N LYS A 178 -32.92 -0.17 7.59
CA LYS A 178 -34.10 -0.07 8.49
C LYS A 178 -34.42 1.38 8.90
N ALA A 179 -33.42 2.22 9.04
CA ALA A 179 -33.58 3.64 9.37
C ALA A 179 -34.12 4.51 8.23
N GLY A 180 -34.47 3.92 7.07
CA GLY A 180 -35.11 4.64 5.96
C GLY A 180 -34.38 4.52 4.63
N ARG A 181 -33.58 3.47 4.42
CA ARG A 181 -32.79 3.25 3.18
C ARG A 181 -31.88 4.45 2.87
N LEU A 182 -31.22 4.97 3.90
CA LEU A 182 -30.39 6.15 3.79
C LEU A 182 -29.16 5.88 2.90
N PRO A 183 -28.78 6.81 2.00
CA PRO A 183 -27.64 6.62 1.10
C PRO A 183 -26.29 6.70 1.83
N VAL A 184 -25.29 5.94 1.37
CA VAL A 184 -23.92 5.93 1.93
C VAL A 184 -22.91 5.40 0.93
N THR A 185 -21.68 5.86 1.02
CA THR A 185 -20.56 5.36 0.22
C THR A 185 -19.61 4.52 1.09
N LEU A 186 -19.27 3.33 0.59
CA LEU A 186 -18.26 2.44 1.20
C LEU A 186 -16.98 2.46 0.37
N GLN A 187 -15.88 2.91 0.96
CA GLN A 187 -14.63 3.13 0.24
C GLN A 187 -13.47 2.37 0.85
N SER A 188 -12.93 1.42 0.13
CA SER A 188 -11.65 0.83 0.49
C SER A 188 -10.52 1.84 0.28
N MET A 189 -9.61 1.92 1.25
CA MET A 189 -8.34 2.65 1.17
C MET A 189 -7.16 1.70 1.38
N ASP A 190 -7.32 0.42 1.00
CA ASP A 190 -6.27 -0.59 1.05
C ASP A 190 -5.52 -0.70 -0.27
N ASN A 191 -4.23 -1.00 -0.19
CA ASN A 191 -3.36 -1.16 -1.36
C ASN A 191 -3.54 -2.56 -1.97
N CYS A 192 -4.70 -2.79 -2.55
CA CYS A 192 -4.98 -4.00 -3.33
C CYS A 192 -5.77 -3.65 -4.60
N SER A 193 -5.53 -4.41 -5.65
CA SER A 193 -6.14 -4.14 -6.96
C SER A 193 -7.65 -4.24 -6.92
N HIS A 194 -8.32 -3.27 -7.56
CA HIS A 194 -9.79 -3.19 -7.65
C HIS A 194 -10.46 -3.28 -6.27
N ASN A 195 -9.90 -2.59 -5.30
CA ASN A 195 -10.27 -2.69 -3.89
C ASN A 195 -11.76 -2.42 -3.62
N GLY A 196 -12.39 -1.47 -4.31
CA GLY A 196 -13.82 -1.20 -4.20
C GLY A 196 -14.68 -2.40 -4.64
N SER A 197 -14.28 -3.13 -5.69
CA SER A 197 -14.98 -4.35 -6.13
C SER A 197 -14.82 -5.50 -5.12
N LYS A 198 -13.67 -5.65 -4.48
CA LYS A 198 -13.47 -6.64 -3.41
C LYS A 198 -14.37 -6.33 -2.21
N LEU A 199 -14.44 -5.06 -1.80
CA LEU A 199 -15.33 -4.61 -0.73
C LEU A 199 -16.79 -4.89 -1.07
N GLN A 200 -17.24 -4.52 -2.27
CA GLN A 200 -18.59 -4.76 -2.76
C GLN A 200 -18.95 -6.25 -2.74
N ALA A 201 -18.08 -7.09 -3.30
CA ALA A 201 -18.30 -8.54 -3.34
C ALA A 201 -18.45 -9.15 -1.94
N GLY A 202 -17.64 -8.73 -0.98
CA GLY A 202 -17.74 -9.20 0.39
C GLY A 202 -19.05 -8.77 1.07
N VAL A 203 -19.44 -7.50 0.96
CA VAL A 203 -20.71 -7.00 1.52
C VAL A 203 -21.91 -7.74 0.88
N PHE A 204 -21.89 -7.96 -0.43
CA PHE A 204 -22.97 -8.68 -1.12
C PHE A 204 -23.04 -10.15 -0.70
N ALA A 205 -21.90 -10.82 -0.52
CA ALA A 205 -21.87 -12.21 -0.07
C ALA A 205 -22.58 -12.39 1.28
N TYR A 206 -22.34 -11.50 2.24
CA TYR A 206 -23.05 -11.49 3.52
C TYR A 206 -24.55 -11.23 3.34
N ALA A 207 -24.93 -10.19 2.63
CA ALA A 207 -26.33 -9.79 2.46
C ALA A 207 -27.15 -10.86 1.72
N GLU A 208 -26.63 -11.42 0.63
CA GLU A 208 -27.28 -12.46 -0.16
C GLU A 208 -27.44 -13.76 0.64
N ARG A 209 -26.39 -14.15 1.40
CA ARG A 209 -26.48 -15.32 2.26
C ARG A 209 -27.53 -15.12 3.37
N TRP A 210 -27.52 -13.97 4.03
CA TRP A 210 -28.49 -13.68 5.08
C TRP A 210 -29.93 -13.58 4.55
N ALA A 211 -30.12 -13.09 3.34
CA ALA A 211 -31.44 -13.09 2.70
C ALA A 211 -31.92 -14.52 2.39
N LYS A 212 -31.02 -15.36 1.86
CA LYS A 212 -31.30 -16.77 1.59
C LYS A 212 -31.67 -17.56 2.88
N ASP A 213 -31.00 -17.27 3.98
CA ASP A 213 -31.19 -17.90 5.28
C ASP A 213 -32.38 -17.27 6.07
N GLY A 214 -33.03 -16.22 5.54
CA GLY A 214 -34.19 -15.56 6.13
C GLY A 214 -33.87 -14.58 7.27
N HIS A 215 -32.60 -14.20 7.45
CA HIS A 215 -32.19 -13.22 8.47
C HIS A 215 -32.48 -11.78 8.06
N VAL A 216 -32.48 -11.47 6.77
CA VAL A 216 -32.81 -10.17 6.18
C VAL A 216 -33.74 -10.35 4.98
N SER A 217 -34.38 -9.27 4.53
CA SER A 217 -35.24 -9.32 3.34
C SER A 217 -34.41 -9.13 2.06
N MET A 218 -34.95 -9.58 0.91
CA MET A 218 -34.32 -9.33 -0.41
C MET A 218 -34.25 -7.85 -0.73
N GLU A 219 -35.19 -7.03 -0.26
CA GLU A 219 -35.16 -5.57 -0.47
C GLU A 219 -33.94 -4.89 0.19
N PHE A 220 -33.32 -5.54 1.19
CA PHE A 220 -32.05 -5.09 1.72
C PHE A 220 -30.90 -5.34 0.72
N VAL A 221 -30.91 -6.50 0.05
CA VAL A 221 -29.95 -6.80 -1.01
C VAL A 221 -30.12 -5.82 -2.18
N ASP A 222 -31.38 -5.55 -2.58
CA ASP A 222 -31.69 -4.59 -3.62
C ASP A 222 -31.22 -3.16 -3.26
N TYR A 223 -31.39 -2.75 -2.00
CA TYR A 223 -30.85 -1.48 -1.49
C TYR A 223 -29.32 -1.39 -1.63
N LEU A 224 -28.60 -2.47 -1.31
CA LEU A 224 -27.14 -2.49 -1.43
C LEU A 224 -26.66 -2.47 -2.89
N LYS A 225 -27.46 -2.98 -3.82
CA LYS A 225 -27.19 -3.01 -5.28
C LYS A 225 -27.64 -1.73 -6.00
N ASP A 226 -28.45 -0.90 -5.36
CA ASP A 226 -28.89 0.38 -5.91
C ASP A 226 -27.80 1.43 -5.76
N GLU A 227 -27.10 1.73 -6.85
CA GLU A 227 -26.00 2.73 -6.87
C GLU A 227 -26.45 4.15 -6.52
N SER A 228 -27.76 4.45 -6.54
CA SER A 228 -28.30 5.69 -6.00
C SER A 228 -28.33 5.72 -4.46
N LYS A 229 -28.12 4.58 -3.83
CA LYS A 229 -28.13 4.38 -2.38
C LYS A 229 -26.78 4.00 -1.82
N VAL A 230 -26.11 3.00 -2.41
CA VAL A 230 -24.85 2.50 -1.90
C VAL A 230 -23.83 2.40 -3.05
N THR A 231 -22.70 3.07 -2.89
CA THR A 231 -21.60 3.02 -3.86
C THR A 231 -20.33 2.46 -3.26
N PHE A 232 -19.48 1.91 -4.14
CA PHE A 232 -18.20 1.29 -3.79
C PHE A 232 -17.10 1.84 -4.72
N PRO A 233 -16.69 3.10 -4.54
CA PRO A 233 -15.67 3.71 -5.37
C PRO A 233 -14.33 3.00 -5.19
N TRP A 234 -13.58 2.92 -6.30
CA TRP A 234 -12.21 2.43 -6.28
C TRP A 234 -11.26 3.49 -5.77
N SER A 235 -10.17 3.04 -5.16
CA SER A 235 -9.07 3.95 -4.82
C SER A 235 -7.71 3.32 -5.12
N MET A 236 -6.73 4.16 -5.40
CA MET A 236 -5.33 3.81 -5.38
C MET A 236 -4.65 4.57 -4.25
N ILE A 237 -4.11 3.85 -3.31
CA ILE A 237 -3.35 4.38 -2.17
C ILE A 237 -1.88 4.01 -2.31
N ASP A 238 -1.00 4.94 -2.01
CA ASP A 238 0.43 4.70 -1.99
C ASP A 238 1.10 5.56 -0.91
N LYS A 239 1.42 4.95 0.22
CA LYS A 239 2.17 5.51 1.33
C LYS A 239 2.76 4.39 2.16
N ILE A 240 4.02 4.52 2.56
CA ILE A 240 4.67 3.57 3.45
C ILE A 240 4.65 4.11 4.88
N THR A 241 4.17 3.27 5.82
CA THR A 241 4.15 3.55 7.25
C THR A 241 4.96 2.48 7.98
N PRO A 242 6.27 2.69 8.13
CA PRO A 242 7.11 1.72 8.83
C PRO A 242 6.74 1.63 10.30
N ARG A 243 7.10 0.50 10.93
CA ARG A 243 6.93 0.32 12.37
C ARG A 243 7.62 1.46 13.14
N PRO A 244 7.19 1.74 14.39
CA PRO A 244 7.90 2.66 15.27
C PRO A 244 9.41 2.35 15.32
N HIS A 245 10.25 3.37 15.12
CA HIS A 245 11.69 3.21 14.93
C HIS A 245 12.46 3.82 16.10
N ALA A 246 13.45 3.10 16.65
CA ALA A 246 14.20 3.52 17.83
C ALA A 246 14.89 4.89 17.65
N LYS A 247 15.43 5.19 16.47
CA LYS A 247 16.03 6.49 16.18
C LYS A 247 15.00 7.63 16.24
N VAL A 248 13.77 7.37 15.79
CA VAL A 248 12.69 8.37 15.88
C VAL A 248 12.29 8.56 17.34
N LYS A 249 12.10 7.49 18.10
CA LYS A 249 11.81 7.56 19.53
C LYS A 249 12.86 8.41 20.27
N ALA A 250 14.15 8.15 20.06
CA ALA A 250 15.22 8.92 20.68
C ALA A 250 15.19 10.43 20.33
N LEU A 251 14.83 10.78 19.09
CA LEU A 251 14.67 12.18 18.68
C LEU A 251 13.48 12.84 19.41
N LEU A 252 12.37 12.14 19.55
CA LEU A 252 11.19 12.65 20.28
C LEU A 252 11.46 12.80 21.79
N GLU A 253 12.20 11.85 22.39
CA GLU A 253 12.65 11.93 23.79
C GLU A 253 13.57 13.13 24.02
N ALA A 254 14.49 13.40 23.10
CA ALA A 254 15.38 14.56 23.17
C ALA A 254 14.60 15.90 23.10
N ASP A 255 13.46 15.92 22.42
CA ASP A 255 12.54 17.06 22.44
C ASP A 255 11.75 17.17 23.75
N GLY A 256 11.74 16.12 24.58
CA GLY A 256 10.90 16.03 25.79
C GLY A 256 9.46 15.58 25.50
N PHE A 257 9.23 14.90 24.37
CA PHE A 257 7.93 14.27 24.08
C PHE A 257 7.82 12.97 24.87
N GLU A 258 6.82 12.88 25.76
CA GLU A 258 6.69 11.79 26.72
C GLU A 258 5.85 10.61 26.22
N ASP A 259 4.93 10.87 25.27
CA ASP A 259 4.04 9.83 24.72
C ASP A 259 4.73 9.06 23.59
N ASN A 260 5.80 8.31 23.93
CA ASN A 260 6.68 7.68 22.92
C ASN A 260 6.91 6.18 23.14
N ASP A 261 6.15 5.53 24.03
CA ASP A 261 6.29 4.11 24.29
C ASP A 261 5.75 3.26 23.13
N TYR A 262 6.47 2.17 22.85
CA TYR A 262 6.00 1.18 21.90
C TYR A 262 4.82 0.39 22.48
N ILE A 263 3.86 0.12 21.61
CA ILE A 263 2.67 -0.65 21.91
C ILE A 263 2.69 -1.91 21.07
N GLU A 264 2.66 -3.06 21.73
CA GLU A 264 2.40 -4.34 21.09
C GLU A 264 1.11 -4.91 21.69
N THR A 265 0.20 -5.34 20.82
CA THR A 265 -1.04 -5.98 21.23
C THR A 265 -0.88 -7.50 21.30
N ALA A 266 -1.82 -8.20 21.93
CA ALA A 266 -1.85 -9.65 21.95
C ALA A 266 -1.98 -10.27 20.54
N ARG A 267 -2.45 -9.51 19.57
CA ARG A 267 -2.53 -9.90 18.14
C ARG A 267 -1.30 -9.49 17.32
N HIS A 268 -0.23 -9.07 18.00
CA HIS A 268 1.02 -8.63 17.39
C HIS A 268 0.89 -7.41 16.47
N THR A 269 -0.05 -6.51 16.76
CA THR A 269 -0.06 -5.18 16.15
C THR A 269 1.02 -4.32 16.81
N PHE A 270 1.97 -3.83 16.01
CA PHE A 270 3.01 -2.91 16.46
C PHE A 270 2.65 -1.47 16.16
N THR A 271 2.56 -0.65 17.19
CA THR A 271 2.20 0.77 17.08
C THR A 271 2.85 1.60 18.18
N ALA A 272 2.54 2.88 18.25
CA ALA A 272 2.94 3.83 19.30
C ALA A 272 1.95 5.02 19.29
N PRO A 273 1.98 5.93 20.26
CA PRO A 273 1.24 7.19 20.18
C PRO A 273 1.69 8.09 19.02
N PHE A 274 2.88 7.82 18.48
CA PHE A 274 3.37 8.39 17.23
C PHE A 274 3.33 7.35 16.10
N VAL A 275 3.17 7.80 14.86
CA VAL A 275 3.25 6.96 13.67
C VAL A 275 4.30 7.50 12.72
N ASN A 276 5.12 6.60 12.19
CA ASN A 276 6.10 6.93 11.18
C ASN A 276 5.47 6.81 9.79
N ALA A 277 5.77 7.74 8.91
CA ALA A 277 5.39 7.66 7.52
C ALA A 277 6.47 8.28 6.61
N GLU A 278 6.60 7.78 5.39
CA GLU A 278 7.37 8.49 4.38
C GLU A 278 6.71 9.83 4.01
N GLU A 279 7.49 10.75 3.44
CA GLU A 279 6.95 12.03 2.95
C GLU A 279 6.07 11.88 1.70
N THR A 280 6.35 10.89 0.86
CA THR A 280 5.60 10.63 -0.37
C THR A 280 4.24 10.02 -0.05
N GLN A 281 3.21 10.53 -0.70
CA GLN A 281 1.86 10.00 -0.55
C GLN A 281 1.01 10.26 -1.79
N TYR A 282 0.20 9.28 -2.14
CA TYR A 282 -0.82 9.39 -3.19
C TYR A 282 -2.10 8.70 -2.73
N LEU A 283 -3.21 9.40 -2.81
CA LEU A 283 -4.55 8.84 -2.68
C LEU A 283 -5.40 9.37 -3.82
N ILE A 284 -5.69 8.50 -4.77
CA ILE A 284 -6.52 8.77 -5.93
C ILE A 284 -7.79 7.97 -5.76
N VAL A 285 -8.94 8.62 -5.87
CA VAL A 285 -10.25 8.05 -5.55
C VAL A 285 -11.23 8.31 -6.67
N GLU A 286 -12.04 7.31 -6.97
CA GLU A 286 -13.20 7.48 -7.86
C GLU A 286 -14.23 8.41 -7.20
N ASP A 287 -14.58 9.51 -7.89
CA ASP A 287 -15.56 10.48 -7.39
C ASP A 287 -17.00 10.01 -7.65
N HIS A 288 -17.40 8.93 -6.96
CA HIS A 288 -18.72 8.33 -7.06
C HIS A 288 -19.38 8.18 -5.69
N TYR A 289 -20.01 9.26 -5.22
CA TYR A 289 -20.63 9.40 -3.91
C TYR A 289 -22.12 9.67 -4.02
N THR A 290 -22.94 9.05 -3.16
CA THR A 290 -24.41 9.13 -3.21
C THR A 290 -24.99 10.34 -2.49
N ASN A 291 -24.36 10.81 -1.40
CA ASN A 291 -24.87 11.88 -0.53
C ASN A 291 -23.77 12.86 -0.08
N GLY A 292 -22.82 13.12 -0.97
CA GLY A 292 -21.66 13.96 -0.69
C GLY A 292 -20.53 13.21 -0.01
N ARG A 293 -19.43 13.90 0.24
CA ARG A 293 -18.22 13.36 0.86
C ARG A 293 -17.50 14.41 1.72
N PRO A 294 -16.70 14.01 2.70
CA PRO A 294 -15.74 14.90 3.34
C PRO A 294 -14.79 15.52 2.29
N PRO A 295 -14.41 16.80 2.40
CA PRO A 295 -13.60 17.51 1.41
C PRO A 295 -12.11 17.13 1.53
N LEU A 296 -11.77 15.87 1.29
CA LEU A 296 -10.41 15.35 1.41
C LEU A 296 -9.46 15.88 0.33
N ASP A 297 -10.01 16.47 -0.74
CA ASP A 297 -9.26 17.26 -1.73
C ASP A 297 -8.52 18.44 -1.08
N LEU A 298 -9.06 19.04 -0.02
CA LEU A 298 -8.37 20.06 0.78
C LEU A 298 -7.11 19.53 1.48
N GLY A 299 -7.03 18.22 1.71
CA GLY A 299 -5.85 17.52 2.23
C GLY A 299 -4.97 16.90 1.15
N GLY A 300 -5.34 17.02 -0.14
CA GLY A 300 -4.53 16.55 -1.26
C GLY A 300 -4.99 15.23 -1.89
N VAL A 301 -6.19 14.73 -1.58
CA VAL A 301 -6.78 13.59 -2.29
C VAL A 301 -7.17 14.02 -3.70
N LEU A 302 -6.84 13.18 -4.69
CA LEU A 302 -7.22 13.40 -6.08
C LEU A 302 -8.49 12.59 -6.40
N PHE A 303 -9.59 13.28 -6.68
CA PHE A 303 -10.85 12.66 -7.11
C PHE A 303 -10.95 12.65 -8.64
N THR A 304 -11.36 11.51 -9.19
CA THR A 304 -11.38 11.31 -10.65
C THR A 304 -12.35 10.19 -11.04
N SER A 305 -12.34 9.76 -12.31
CA SER A 305 -13.12 8.60 -12.77
C SER A 305 -12.49 7.27 -12.35
N ARG A 306 -13.29 6.20 -12.25
CA ARG A 306 -12.83 4.81 -12.03
C ARG A 306 -11.75 4.40 -13.04
N GLU A 307 -11.96 4.75 -14.32
CA GLU A 307 -11.00 4.47 -15.39
C GLU A 307 -9.63 5.11 -15.11
N THR A 308 -9.63 6.34 -14.61
CA THR A 308 -8.37 7.03 -14.26
C THR A 308 -7.70 6.42 -13.04
N VAL A 309 -8.46 6.00 -12.02
CA VAL A 309 -7.91 5.25 -10.87
C VAL A 309 -7.22 3.97 -11.34
N ASP A 310 -7.87 3.20 -12.23
CA ASP A 310 -7.31 1.98 -12.82
C ASP A 310 -6.04 2.26 -13.64
N LYS A 311 -6.03 3.35 -14.42
CA LYS A 311 -4.82 3.79 -15.16
C LYS A 311 -3.66 4.14 -14.22
N VAL A 312 -3.92 4.80 -13.08
CA VAL A 312 -2.86 5.12 -12.10
C VAL A 312 -2.31 3.84 -11.49
N GLU A 313 -3.17 2.91 -11.10
CA GLU A 313 -2.73 1.62 -10.60
C GLU A 313 -1.91 0.85 -11.65
N THR A 314 -2.40 0.78 -12.87
CA THR A 314 -1.70 0.13 -13.99
C THR A 314 -0.33 0.77 -14.25
N MET A 315 -0.23 2.11 -14.29
CA MET A 315 1.02 2.84 -14.41
C MET A 315 2.03 2.45 -13.33
N LYS A 316 1.59 2.43 -12.08
CA LYS A 316 2.39 2.07 -10.90
C LYS A 316 2.89 0.63 -10.99
N VAL A 317 1.99 -0.32 -11.28
CA VAL A 317 2.26 -1.76 -11.22
C VAL A 317 3.07 -2.25 -12.41
N THR A 318 2.82 -1.73 -13.62
CA THR A 318 3.44 -2.24 -14.85
C THR A 318 4.63 -1.44 -15.34
N THR A 319 4.87 -0.22 -14.81
CA THR A 319 5.88 0.68 -15.38
C THR A 319 6.67 1.45 -14.32
N CYS A 320 6.00 2.28 -13.50
CA CYS A 320 6.70 3.37 -12.82
C CYS A 320 7.25 3.03 -11.43
N LEU A 321 6.82 1.91 -10.81
CA LEU A 321 7.28 1.54 -9.47
C LEU A 321 7.65 0.06 -9.38
N ASN A 322 6.68 -0.84 -9.53
CA ASN A 322 6.89 -2.25 -9.20
C ASN A 322 7.94 -2.95 -10.07
N PRO A 323 8.03 -2.71 -11.41
CA PRO A 323 9.10 -3.26 -12.23
C PRO A 323 10.49 -2.78 -11.81
N LEU A 324 10.62 -1.49 -11.51
CA LEU A 324 11.87 -0.87 -11.09
C LEU A 324 12.36 -1.46 -9.75
N HIS A 325 11.42 -1.66 -8.81
CA HIS A 325 11.69 -2.32 -7.53
C HIS A 325 12.17 -3.76 -7.73
N THR A 326 11.52 -4.51 -8.63
CA THR A 326 11.93 -5.91 -8.90
C THR A 326 13.29 -5.99 -9.57
N ALA A 327 13.56 -5.14 -10.57
CA ALA A 327 14.86 -5.08 -11.23
C ALA A 327 15.97 -4.81 -10.22
N MET A 328 15.75 -3.84 -9.36
CA MET A 328 16.66 -3.46 -8.29
C MET A 328 16.89 -4.64 -7.32
N ALA A 329 15.82 -5.23 -6.80
CA ALA A 329 15.90 -6.29 -5.79
C ALA A 329 16.63 -7.56 -6.27
N ILE A 330 16.45 -7.96 -7.53
CA ILE A 330 17.16 -9.11 -8.10
C ILE A 330 18.67 -8.83 -8.11
N PHE A 331 19.10 -7.68 -8.63
CA PHE A 331 20.51 -7.31 -8.63
C PHE A 331 21.05 -7.04 -7.23
N GLY A 332 20.23 -6.44 -6.34
CA GLY A 332 20.61 -6.20 -4.96
C GLY A 332 20.93 -7.47 -4.18
N CYS A 333 20.09 -8.50 -4.31
CA CYS A 333 20.38 -9.82 -3.75
C CYS A 333 21.65 -10.43 -4.32
N LEU A 334 21.85 -10.35 -5.63
CA LEU A 334 23.05 -10.88 -6.30
C LEU A 334 24.33 -10.15 -5.94
N LEU A 335 24.25 -8.86 -5.66
CA LEU A 335 25.38 -8.00 -5.29
C LEU A 335 25.58 -7.89 -3.77
N GLY A 336 24.75 -8.57 -2.96
CA GLY A 336 24.90 -8.67 -1.52
C GLY A 336 24.45 -7.44 -0.73
N TYR A 337 23.48 -6.68 -1.24
CA TYR A 337 22.88 -5.56 -0.53
C TYR A 337 21.85 -6.03 0.50
N ASP A 338 21.81 -5.37 1.66
CA ASP A 338 20.88 -5.63 2.75
C ASP A 338 19.82 -4.53 2.91
N LEU A 339 20.03 -3.36 2.32
CA LEU A 339 19.13 -2.22 2.41
C LEU A 339 18.93 -1.57 1.03
N ILE A 340 17.69 -1.24 0.74
CA ILE A 340 17.30 -0.54 -0.50
C ILE A 340 17.97 0.83 -0.61
N SER A 341 18.13 1.55 0.50
CA SER A 341 18.79 2.85 0.51
C SER A 341 20.29 2.78 0.19
N ALA A 342 20.96 1.69 0.54
CA ALA A 342 22.35 1.45 0.14
C ALA A 342 22.43 1.01 -1.33
N GLU A 343 21.50 0.16 -1.75
CA GLU A 343 21.41 -0.35 -3.11
C GLU A 343 21.20 0.76 -4.14
N ILE A 344 20.29 1.73 -3.88
CA ILE A 344 20.04 2.85 -4.79
C ILE A 344 21.21 3.85 -4.87
N ALA A 345 22.10 3.83 -3.90
CA ALA A 345 23.34 4.62 -3.94
C ALA A 345 24.36 4.06 -4.95
N ASP A 346 24.21 2.79 -5.35
CA ASP A 346 25.03 2.16 -6.38
C ASP A 346 24.72 2.77 -7.76
N PRO A 347 25.72 3.34 -8.46
CA PRO A 347 25.48 4.03 -9.72
C PRO A 347 24.97 3.12 -10.85
N ASP A 348 25.38 1.84 -10.88
CA ASP A 348 24.95 0.90 -11.92
C ASP A 348 23.48 0.49 -11.69
N ILE A 349 23.10 0.17 -10.44
CA ILE A 349 21.71 -0.16 -10.10
C ILE A 349 20.80 1.06 -10.31
N ARG A 350 21.25 2.24 -9.90
CA ARG A 350 20.51 3.47 -10.15
C ARG A 350 20.30 3.71 -11.65
N SER A 351 21.36 3.55 -12.46
CA SER A 351 21.28 3.67 -13.92
C SER A 351 20.36 2.64 -14.53
N LEU A 352 20.41 1.37 -14.05
CA LEU A 352 19.53 0.30 -14.49
C LEU A 352 18.06 0.71 -14.39
N ILE A 353 17.60 1.08 -13.19
CA ILE A 353 16.18 1.39 -12.98
C ILE A 353 15.75 2.70 -13.65
N GLN A 354 16.63 3.71 -13.73
CA GLN A 354 16.37 4.91 -14.51
C GLN A 354 16.13 4.60 -15.98
N LYS A 355 16.99 3.80 -16.59
CA LYS A 355 16.91 3.47 -18.02
C LYS A 355 15.74 2.52 -18.32
N ILE A 356 15.45 1.54 -17.45
CA ILE A 356 14.24 0.74 -17.57
C ILE A 356 13.01 1.65 -17.53
N GLY A 357 12.89 2.52 -16.52
CA GLY A 357 11.73 3.39 -16.33
C GLY A 357 11.57 4.40 -17.46
N TYR A 358 12.58 5.22 -17.69
CA TYR A 358 12.48 6.37 -18.60
C TYR A 358 12.66 6.04 -20.09
N ILE A 359 13.34 4.93 -20.41
CA ILE A 359 13.68 4.62 -21.81
C ILE A 359 12.93 3.39 -22.30
N GLU A 360 12.95 2.27 -21.55
CA GLU A 360 12.37 1.01 -22.03
C GLU A 360 10.86 0.90 -21.77
N ALA A 361 10.39 1.29 -20.59
CA ALA A 361 8.99 1.14 -20.21
C ALA A 361 8.12 2.36 -20.56
N MET A 362 8.67 3.56 -20.55
CA MET A 362 7.94 4.80 -20.82
C MET A 362 7.22 4.83 -22.17
N PRO A 363 7.79 4.32 -23.30
CA PRO A 363 7.07 4.31 -24.59
C PRO A 363 5.73 3.57 -24.57
N VAL A 364 5.52 2.67 -23.60
CA VAL A 364 4.29 1.89 -23.47
C VAL A 364 3.54 2.12 -22.16
N VAL A 365 3.91 3.16 -21.41
CA VAL A 365 3.24 3.53 -20.18
C VAL A 365 1.75 3.77 -20.40
N VAL A 366 0.95 3.45 -19.40
CA VAL A 366 -0.44 3.91 -19.32
C VAL A 366 -0.42 5.25 -18.61
N ASP A 367 -0.55 6.33 -19.37
CA ASP A 367 -0.62 7.68 -18.81
C ASP A 367 -2.01 7.95 -18.24
N PRO A 368 -2.16 8.18 -16.94
CA PRO A 368 -3.45 8.46 -16.32
C PRO A 368 -3.92 9.91 -16.52
N GLY A 369 -3.03 10.81 -16.97
CA GLY A 369 -3.31 12.24 -17.15
C GLY A 369 -3.40 13.06 -15.85
N ILE A 370 -3.68 12.42 -14.71
CA ILE A 370 -3.81 13.09 -13.38
C ILE A 370 -2.49 13.10 -12.59
N LEU A 371 -1.59 12.17 -12.90
CA LEU A 371 -0.21 12.09 -12.40
C LEU A 371 0.73 11.99 -13.58
N ASN A 372 1.84 12.72 -13.53
CA ASN A 372 2.87 12.64 -14.56
C ASN A 372 3.77 11.41 -14.32
N PRO A 373 3.84 10.43 -15.25
CA PRO A 373 4.65 9.22 -15.07
C PRO A 373 6.14 9.49 -14.87
N TYR A 374 6.71 10.53 -15.53
CA TYR A 374 8.12 10.92 -15.38
C TYR A 374 8.40 11.43 -13.96
N GLU A 375 7.54 12.32 -13.45
CA GLU A 375 7.66 12.85 -12.09
C GLU A 375 7.48 11.75 -11.05
N PHE A 376 6.55 10.82 -11.28
CA PHE A 376 6.31 9.69 -10.39
C PHE A 376 7.56 8.81 -10.24
N ILE A 377 8.23 8.45 -11.36
CA ILE A 377 9.53 7.75 -11.33
C ILE A 377 10.58 8.59 -10.62
N GLY A 378 10.63 9.91 -10.90
CA GLY A 378 11.58 10.83 -10.27
C GLY A 378 11.44 10.87 -8.75
N VAL A 379 10.21 10.94 -8.24
CA VAL A 379 9.91 10.87 -6.79
C VAL A 379 10.34 9.51 -6.22
N PHE A 380 10.02 8.42 -6.91
CA PHE A 380 10.40 7.07 -6.49
C PHE A 380 11.92 6.92 -6.33
N ILE A 381 12.69 7.30 -7.35
CA ILE A 381 14.15 7.13 -7.38
C ILE A 381 14.88 8.11 -6.44
N ASN A 382 14.39 9.35 -6.33
CA ASN A 382 15.13 10.42 -5.66
C ASN A 382 14.66 10.71 -4.23
N LYS A 383 13.44 10.26 -3.84
CA LYS A 383 12.90 10.50 -2.50
C LYS A 383 12.60 9.22 -1.74
N ARG A 384 11.94 8.22 -2.37
CA ARG A 384 11.49 7.02 -1.66
C ARG A 384 12.63 6.04 -1.42
N LEU A 385 13.33 5.63 -2.48
CA LEU A 385 14.41 4.64 -2.40
C LEU A 385 15.59 5.08 -1.52
N PRO A 386 16.09 6.35 -1.58
CA PRO A 386 17.20 6.77 -0.75
C PRO A 386 16.83 7.08 0.70
N ASN A 387 15.56 6.96 1.10
CA ASN A 387 15.12 7.33 2.44
C ASN A 387 15.74 6.40 3.51
N PRO A 388 16.63 6.92 4.40
CA PRO A 388 17.38 6.10 5.34
C PRO A 388 16.53 5.53 6.50
N PHE A 389 15.28 5.95 6.62
CA PHE A 389 14.35 5.46 7.60
C PHE A 389 13.49 4.28 7.09
N MET A 390 13.58 3.95 5.79
CA MET A 390 12.82 2.84 5.24
C MET A 390 13.62 1.55 5.42
N PRO A 391 13.18 0.64 6.31
CA PRO A 391 13.92 -0.59 6.62
C PRO A 391 13.62 -1.68 5.58
N ASP A 392 13.58 -1.32 4.31
CA ASP A 392 13.26 -2.26 3.25
C ASP A 392 14.51 -2.92 2.67
N THR A 393 14.37 -4.19 2.31
CA THR A 393 15.49 -5.03 1.86
C THR A 393 15.22 -5.60 0.47
N PRO A 394 16.27 -5.81 -0.36
CA PRO A 394 16.13 -6.51 -1.64
C PRO A 394 15.44 -7.87 -1.48
N GLN A 395 15.78 -8.61 -0.41
CA GLN A 395 15.22 -9.93 -0.12
C GLN A 395 13.71 -9.89 0.11
N ARG A 396 13.19 -8.87 0.83
CA ARG A 396 11.74 -8.71 1.03
C ARG A 396 11.01 -8.40 -0.28
N ILE A 397 11.60 -7.58 -1.13
CA ILE A 397 11.01 -7.20 -2.42
C ILE A 397 11.04 -8.37 -3.40
N ALA A 398 12.07 -9.21 -3.33
CA ALA A 398 12.23 -10.41 -4.18
C ALA A 398 11.32 -11.58 -3.77
N MET A 399 10.54 -11.50 -2.68
CA MET A 399 9.53 -12.53 -2.36
C MET A 399 8.53 -12.67 -3.51
N ASP A 400 8.09 -13.89 -3.79
CA ASP A 400 7.08 -14.21 -4.80
C ASP A 400 7.39 -13.62 -6.20
N THR A 401 8.65 -13.57 -6.59
CA THR A 401 9.08 -12.98 -7.88
C THR A 401 8.45 -13.70 -9.06
N SER A 402 8.33 -15.04 -9.03
CA SER A 402 7.67 -15.81 -10.10
C SER A 402 6.23 -15.36 -10.37
N GLN A 403 5.51 -14.91 -9.34
CA GLN A 403 4.12 -14.47 -9.43
C GLN A 403 4.00 -13.01 -9.94
N LYS A 404 5.11 -12.31 -10.10
CA LYS A 404 5.15 -10.87 -10.37
C LYS A 404 5.70 -10.53 -11.76
N LEU A 405 6.56 -11.37 -12.33
CA LEU A 405 7.27 -11.06 -13.58
C LEU A 405 6.34 -10.85 -14.77
N ALA A 406 5.23 -11.61 -14.86
CA ALA A 406 4.24 -11.45 -15.93
C ALA A 406 3.69 -10.02 -16.00
N ILE A 407 3.26 -9.49 -14.85
CA ILE A 407 2.64 -8.16 -14.81
C ILE A 407 3.68 -7.03 -14.81
N ARG A 408 4.88 -7.26 -14.24
CA ARG A 408 5.92 -6.23 -14.10
C ARG A 408 6.74 -6.01 -15.35
N PHE A 409 7.06 -7.08 -16.10
CA PHE A 409 7.87 -6.99 -17.32
C PHE A 409 7.15 -7.57 -18.55
N GLY A 410 6.39 -8.67 -18.38
CA GLY A 410 5.65 -9.29 -19.46
C GLY A 410 4.67 -8.34 -20.13
N GLU A 411 3.97 -7.50 -19.36
CA GLU A 411 3.04 -6.51 -19.90
C GLU A 411 3.74 -5.44 -20.75
N THR A 412 4.92 -4.98 -20.34
CA THR A 412 5.75 -4.06 -21.15
C THR A 412 6.12 -4.72 -22.49
N ILE A 413 6.61 -5.96 -22.46
CA ILE A 413 6.99 -6.71 -23.68
C ILE A 413 5.77 -6.92 -24.59
N LYS A 414 4.62 -7.34 -24.06
CA LYS A 414 3.37 -7.50 -24.81
C LYS A 414 2.93 -6.21 -25.49
N LYS A 415 3.03 -5.07 -24.78
CA LYS A 415 2.68 -3.75 -25.34
C LYS A 415 3.63 -3.34 -26.46
N TYR A 416 4.93 -3.63 -26.37
CA TYR A 416 5.88 -3.42 -27.47
C TYR A 416 5.46 -4.22 -28.71
N ILE A 417 5.16 -5.50 -28.54
CA ILE A 417 4.69 -6.37 -29.63
C ILE A 417 3.39 -5.84 -30.23
N LYS A 418 2.40 -5.55 -29.40
CA LYS A 418 1.08 -5.06 -29.82
C LYS A 418 1.15 -3.74 -30.58
N ARG A 419 2.07 -2.84 -30.19
CA ARG A 419 2.25 -1.53 -30.82
C ARG A 419 3.21 -1.56 -32.00
N GLY A 420 3.82 -2.72 -32.34
CA GLY A 420 4.82 -2.86 -33.40
C GLY A 420 6.10 -2.07 -33.15
N LEU A 421 6.45 -1.82 -31.88
CA LEU A 421 7.67 -1.12 -31.53
C LEU A 421 8.89 -2.02 -31.70
N ASP A 422 10.04 -1.40 -32.01
CA ASP A 422 11.30 -2.12 -32.14
C ASP A 422 11.71 -2.76 -30.81
N ARG A 423 11.67 -4.09 -30.78
CA ARG A 423 12.00 -4.90 -29.59
C ARG A 423 13.47 -4.84 -29.21
N SER A 424 14.36 -4.45 -30.16
CA SER A 424 15.79 -4.23 -29.87
C SER A 424 16.04 -3.08 -28.90
N ASN A 425 15.02 -2.23 -28.69
CA ASN A 425 15.03 -1.18 -27.66
C ASN A 425 14.88 -1.73 -26.24
N LEU A 426 14.42 -2.96 -26.05
CA LEU A 426 14.39 -3.64 -24.75
C LEU A 426 15.70 -4.38 -24.53
N VAL A 427 16.58 -3.84 -23.73
CA VAL A 427 17.92 -4.36 -23.42
C VAL A 427 18.04 -4.74 -21.95
N LEU A 428 17.61 -3.85 -21.08
CA LEU A 428 17.77 -4.00 -19.63
C LEU A 428 16.65 -4.85 -19.01
N ILE A 429 15.44 -4.81 -19.55
CA ILE A 429 14.37 -5.73 -19.12
C ILE A 429 14.79 -7.20 -19.38
N PRO A 430 15.24 -7.61 -20.59
CA PRO A 430 15.80 -8.94 -20.81
C PRO A 430 17.00 -9.27 -19.91
N LEU A 431 17.86 -8.30 -19.60
CA LEU A 431 18.95 -8.50 -18.64
C LEU A 431 18.44 -8.84 -17.24
N VAL A 432 17.39 -8.15 -16.75
CA VAL A 432 16.78 -8.45 -15.44
C VAL A 432 16.19 -9.86 -15.44
N LEU A 433 15.51 -10.27 -16.52
CA LEU A 433 14.97 -11.63 -16.66
C LEU A 433 16.10 -12.67 -16.65
N ALA A 434 17.21 -12.41 -17.34
CA ALA A 434 18.41 -13.26 -17.30
C ALA A 434 19.03 -13.32 -15.88
N ALA A 435 19.08 -12.18 -15.19
CA ALA A 435 19.57 -12.11 -13.80
C ALA A 435 18.68 -12.90 -12.83
N TYR A 436 17.39 -13.05 -13.12
CA TYR A 436 16.52 -13.92 -12.32
C TYR A 436 16.97 -15.39 -12.37
N ALA A 437 17.38 -15.92 -13.54
CA ALA A 437 17.96 -17.26 -13.62
C ALA A 437 19.24 -17.38 -12.77
N ARG A 438 20.08 -16.35 -12.75
CA ARG A 438 21.30 -16.29 -11.90
C ARG A 438 20.94 -16.23 -10.41
N TYR A 439 19.89 -15.47 -10.04
CA TYR A 439 19.37 -15.36 -8.67
C TYR A 439 18.87 -16.71 -8.13
N LEU A 440 18.18 -17.50 -8.95
CA LEU A 440 17.67 -18.82 -8.58
C LEU A 440 18.78 -19.81 -8.18
N LYS A 441 20.03 -19.59 -8.59
CA LYS A 441 21.18 -20.41 -8.15
C LYS A 441 21.50 -20.25 -6.66
N GLY A 442 21.04 -19.18 -6.00
CA GLY A 442 21.35 -18.92 -4.60
C GLY A 442 22.83 -18.69 -4.32
N ILE A 443 23.57 -18.15 -5.28
CA ILE A 443 24.99 -17.81 -5.16
C ILE A 443 25.18 -16.37 -5.63
N ASP A 444 25.75 -15.53 -4.77
CA ASP A 444 25.99 -14.12 -5.05
C ASP A 444 27.17 -13.87 -6.03
N ASP A 445 27.45 -12.61 -6.30
CA ASP A 445 28.53 -12.23 -7.23
C ASP A 445 29.93 -12.49 -6.67
N GLU A 446 30.06 -12.62 -5.35
CA GLU A 446 31.31 -13.01 -4.66
C GLU A 446 31.50 -14.53 -4.57
N GLY A 447 30.53 -15.32 -5.08
CA GLY A 447 30.53 -16.78 -5.01
C GLY A 447 30.04 -17.34 -3.68
N LYS A 448 29.43 -16.53 -2.82
CA LYS A 448 28.88 -16.96 -1.54
C LYS A 448 27.44 -17.43 -1.68
N PRO A 449 27.05 -18.50 -0.98
CA PRO A 449 25.67 -18.96 -1.00
C PRO A 449 24.75 -17.97 -0.27
N PHE A 450 23.55 -17.77 -0.78
CA PHE A 450 22.45 -17.11 -0.11
C PHE A 450 21.14 -17.88 -0.37
N ASN A 451 20.16 -17.69 0.51
CA ASN A 451 18.84 -18.27 0.32
C ASN A 451 17.99 -17.31 -0.54
N PRO A 452 17.57 -17.69 -1.75
CA PRO A 452 16.57 -16.93 -2.48
C PRO A 452 15.30 -16.76 -1.64
N SER A 453 14.64 -15.63 -1.82
CA SER A 453 13.44 -15.28 -1.05
C SER A 453 12.30 -16.28 -1.29
N PRO A 454 11.40 -16.48 -0.31
CA PRO A 454 10.26 -17.38 -0.45
C PRO A 454 9.44 -17.09 -1.71
N ASP A 455 9.13 -18.16 -2.44
CA ASP A 455 8.36 -18.11 -3.69
C ASP A 455 7.64 -19.47 -3.88
N PRO A 456 6.36 -19.51 -4.26
CA PRO A 456 5.62 -20.77 -4.43
C PRO A 456 6.26 -21.74 -5.43
N LEU A 457 6.96 -21.23 -6.43
CA LEU A 457 7.62 -22.02 -7.48
C LEU A 457 9.13 -22.18 -7.25
N LEU A 458 9.68 -21.73 -6.13
CA LEU A 458 11.14 -21.66 -5.93
C LEU A 458 11.84 -22.98 -6.19
N ASN A 459 11.39 -24.09 -5.59
CA ASN A 459 12.03 -25.40 -5.74
C ASN A 459 12.00 -25.90 -7.18
N GLU A 460 10.87 -25.71 -7.87
CA GLU A 460 10.69 -26.06 -9.28
C GLU A 460 11.67 -25.27 -10.17
N LEU A 461 11.72 -23.95 -9.97
CA LEU A 461 12.55 -23.06 -10.77
C LEU A 461 14.05 -23.28 -10.51
N GLN A 462 14.44 -23.55 -9.27
CA GLN A 462 15.82 -23.93 -8.94
C GLN A 462 16.21 -25.25 -9.61
N ALA A 463 15.31 -26.24 -9.67
CA ALA A 463 15.57 -27.49 -10.39
C ALA A 463 15.80 -27.25 -11.89
N MET A 464 15.05 -26.30 -12.51
CA MET A 464 15.22 -25.98 -13.94
C MET A 464 16.60 -25.36 -14.25
N VAL A 465 17.17 -24.56 -13.34
CA VAL A 465 18.50 -23.94 -13.53
C VAL A 465 19.63 -24.75 -12.89
N SER A 466 19.33 -25.88 -12.22
CA SER A 466 20.32 -26.69 -11.52
C SER A 466 21.46 -27.20 -12.44
N PRO A 467 21.20 -27.55 -13.74
CA PRO A 467 22.27 -27.99 -14.64
C PRO A 467 23.32 -26.92 -14.93
N LEU A 468 23.00 -25.64 -14.73
CA LEU A 468 23.95 -24.56 -15.01
C LEU A 468 24.95 -24.41 -13.87
N GLU A 469 26.21 -24.29 -14.19
CA GLU A 469 27.29 -24.06 -13.24
C GLU A 469 27.95 -22.69 -13.45
N ILE A 470 28.24 -22.00 -12.38
CA ILE A 470 28.91 -20.70 -12.43
C ILE A 470 30.42 -20.93 -12.62
N GLY A 471 31.03 -20.24 -13.58
CA GLY A 471 32.45 -20.42 -13.93
C GLY A 471 32.70 -21.45 -15.06
N HIS A 472 31.65 -22.04 -15.63
CA HIS A 472 31.74 -23.01 -16.72
C HIS A 472 31.22 -22.41 -18.03
N GLU A 473 32.10 -21.84 -18.84
CA GLU A 473 31.71 -21.11 -20.07
C GLU A 473 31.12 -22.00 -21.16
N ASN A 474 31.59 -23.26 -21.29
CA ASN A 474 31.23 -24.21 -22.38
C ASN A 474 30.15 -25.22 -21.98
N GLN A 475 29.24 -24.84 -21.07
CA GLN A 475 28.14 -25.70 -20.64
C GLN A 475 26.92 -25.59 -21.58
N ASP A 476 26.03 -26.57 -21.47
CA ASP A 476 24.76 -26.58 -22.18
C ASP A 476 23.74 -25.66 -21.51
N PHE A 477 23.30 -24.64 -22.23
CA PHE A 477 22.27 -23.68 -21.78
C PHE A 477 20.86 -24.04 -22.28
N SER A 478 20.63 -25.21 -22.83
CA SER A 478 19.33 -25.62 -23.40
C SER A 478 18.17 -25.60 -22.38
N CYS A 479 18.46 -25.80 -21.09
CA CYS A 479 17.48 -25.73 -20.02
C CYS A 479 16.81 -24.33 -19.89
N LEU A 480 17.46 -23.26 -20.35
CA LEU A 480 16.91 -21.92 -20.36
C LEU A 480 15.66 -21.80 -21.23
N LYS A 481 15.55 -22.57 -22.30
CA LYS A 481 14.37 -22.56 -23.17
C LYS A 481 13.12 -23.00 -22.38
N ALA A 482 13.25 -24.04 -21.57
CA ALA A 482 12.15 -24.53 -20.75
C ALA A 482 11.71 -23.47 -19.72
N LEU A 483 12.67 -22.78 -19.11
CA LEU A 483 12.37 -21.72 -18.13
C LEU A 483 11.69 -20.51 -18.80
N PHE A 484 12.32 -19.95 -19.84
CA PHE A 484 11.85 -18.68 -20.41
C PHE A 484 10.67 -18.82 -21.40
N SER A 485 10.22 -20.04 -21.67
CA SER A 485 8.93 -20.32 -22.33
C SER A 485 7.74 -20.42 -21.38
N ARG A 486 7.93 -20.28 -20.06
CA ARG A 486 6.88 -20.34 -19.02
C ARG A 486 5.96 -19.11 -19.11
N LYS A 487 4.83 -19.27 -19.81
CA LYS A 487 3.82 -18.19 -19.98
C LYS A 487 3.13 -17.80 -18.67
N ASP A 488 3.03 -18.70 -17.72
CA ASP A 488 2.48 -18.46 -16.39
C ASP A 488 3.37 -17.56 -15.52
N ILE A 489 4.70 -17.59 -15.73
CA ILE A 489 5.68 -16.77 -15.00
C ILE A 489 5.94 -15.43 -15.71
N PHE A 490 6.16 -15.46 -17.02
CA PHE A 490 6.56 -14.28 -17.80
C PHE A 490 5.39 -13.61 -18.54
N GLY A 491 4.20 -14.21 -18.51
CA GLY A 491 3.02 -13.71 -19.23
C GLY A 491 3.00 -14.01 -20.72
N LEU A 492 4.12 -14.45 -21.28
CA LEU A 492 4.31 -14.87 -22.68
C LEU A 492 5.51 -15.80 -22.79
N ASP A 493 5.63 -16.51 -23.92
CA ASP A 493 6.85 -17.26 -24.26
C ASP A 493 7.90 -16.28 -24.80
N LEU A 494 9.01 -16.11 -24.07
CA LEU A 494 10.05 -15.14 -24.43
C LEU A 494 10.87 -15.58 -25.67
N TYR A 495 10.92 -16.88 -25.99
CA TYR A 495 11.52 -17.35 -27.22
C TYR A 495 10.64 -17.09 -28.45
N GLU A 496 9.33 -17.39 -28.36
CA GLU A 496 8.35 -17.02 -29.38
C GLU A 496 8.30 -15.50 -29.59
N ALA A 497 8.46 -14.74 -28.55
CA ALA A 497 8.54 -13.27 -28.59
C ALA A 497 9.86 -12.73 -29.17
N GLY A 498 10.85 -13.60 -29.44
CA GLY A 498 12.11 -13.22 -30.07
C GLY A 498 13.21 -12.73 -29.12
N PHE A 499 13.05 -12.91 -27.81
CA PHE A 499 14.06 -12.50 -26.79
C PHE A 499 15.01 -13.62 -26.39
N GLY A 500 14.79 -14.88 -26.81
CA GLY A 500 15.60 -16.03 -26.42
C GLY A 500 17.11 -15.81 -26.59
N PRO A 501 17.61 -15.47 -27.79
CA PRO A 501 19.05 -15.26 -28.00
C PRO A 501 19.66 -14.16 -27.10
N GLN A 502 18.92 -13.08 -26.89
CA GLN A 502 19.37 -11.97 -26.06
C GLN A 502 19.46 -12.36 -24.58
N ILE A 503 18.44 -13.06 -24.07
CA ILE A 503 18.42 -13.56 -22.69
C ILE A 503 19.52 -14.59 -22.47
N GLU A 504 19.72 -15.53 -23.40
CA GLU A 504 20.83 -16.51 -23.34
C GLU A 504 22.21 -15.84 -23.28
N ALA A 505 22.43 -14.82 -24.12
CA ALA A 505 23.68 -14.08 -24.11
C ALA A 505 23.91 -13.36 -22.76
N ALA A 506 22.86 -12.81 -22.18
CA ALA A 506 22.93 -12.18 -20.86
C ALA A 506 23.17 -13.23 -19.76
N VAL A 507 22.47 -14.37 -19.77
CA VAL A 507 22.72 -15.47 -18.80
C VAL A 507 24.17 -15.95 -18.90
N LYS A 508 24.66 -16.22 -20.10
CA LYS A 508 26.07 -16.65 -20.31
C LYS A 508 27.04 -15.65 -19.67
N ALA A 509 26.81 -14.34 -19.87
CA ALA A 509 27.66 -13.31 -19.29
C ALA A 509 27.58 -13.25 -17.76
N LEU A 510 26.40 -13.48 -17.17
CA LEU A 510 26.18 -13.50 -15.73
C LEU A 510 26.73 -14.76 -15.04
N PHE A 511 27.02 -15.83 -15.78
CA PHE A 511 27.50 -17.11 -15.25
C PHE A 511 29.01 -17.32 -15.44
N VAL A 512 29.75 -16.36 -16.00
CA VAL A 512 31.22 -16.47 -16.21
C VAL A 512 31.98 -16.77 -14.92
N GLY A 513 31.55 -16.24 -13.78
CA GLY A 513 32.20 -16.50 -12.50
C GLY A 513 32.00 -15.38 -11.48
N LYS A 514 32.88 -15.33 -10.51
CA LYS A 514 32.91 -14.25 -9.50
C LYS A 514 33.12 -12.89 -10.17
N GLY A 515 32.35 -11.88 -9.76
CA GLY A 515 32.37 -10.51 -10.30
C GLY A 515 31.64 -10.37 -11.64
N SER A 516 31.09 -11.46 -12.20
CA SER A 516 30.43 -11.42 -13.50
C SER A 516 29.09 -10.69 -13.51
N VAL A 517 28.37 -10.69 -12.39
CA VAL A 517 27.11 -9.94 -12.25
C VAL A 517 27.40 -8.43 -12.30
N ARG A 518 28.36 -7.95 -11.53
CA ARG A 518 28.78 -6.55 -11.53
C ARG A 518 29.28 -6.12 -12.90
N THR A 519 30.18 -6.88 -13.47
CA THR A 519 30.78 -6.55 -14.78
C THR A 519 29.72 -6.52 -15.89
N THR A 520 28.80 -7.48 -15.87
CA THR A 520 27.71 -7.54 -16.85
C THR A 520 26.73 -6.39 -16.68
N LEU A 521 26.28 -6.12 -15.44
CA LEU A 521 25.41 -4.98 -15.15
C LEU A 521 26.03 -3.68 -15.64
N HIS A 522 27.28 -3.38 -15.24
CA HIS A 522 28.01 -2.17 -15.65
C HIS A 522 28.08 -2.05 -17.18
N ARG A 523 28.49 -3.10 -17.88
CA ARG A 523 28.56 -3.11 -19.34
C ARG A 523 27.21 -2.80 -20.00
N TYR A 524 26.12 -3.40 -19.54
CA TYR A 524 24.80 -3.19 -20.12
C TYR A 524 24.25 -1.79 -19.85
N VAL A 525 24.44 -1.27 -18.64
CA VAL A 525 24.00 0.09 -18.35
C VAL A 525 24.82 1.15 -19.04
N MET A 526 26.11 0.91 -19.30
CA MET A 526 26.96 1.87 -20.03
C MET A 526 26.73 1.83 -21.55
N ALA A 527 26.31 0.69 -22.10
CA ALA A 527 26.02 0.54 -23.54
C ALA A 527 24.66 1.14 -23.95
N ARG A 528 23.76 1.38 -23.01
CA ARG A 528 22.45 1.98 -23.20
C ARG A 528 22.50 3.49 -22.85
#